data_4f149e7906a0079dce4c5e7eb2af96ed
#
_entry.id   4f149e7906a0079dce4c5e7eb2af96ed
#
_cell.length_a   1.000
_cell.length_b   1.000
_cell.length_c   1.000
_cell.angle_alpha   90.00
_cell.angle_beta   90.00
_cell.angle_gamma   90.00
#
_symmetry.space_group_name_H-M   'P 1'
#
loop_
_entity.id
_entity.type
_entity.pdbx_description
1 polymer ?
#
loop_
_entity_poly.entity_id
_entity_poly.type
_entity_poly.pdbx_seq_one_letter_code
_entity_poly.pdbx_strand_id
1 'polypeptide(L)'
;MSFPNQPIYLDNHATTPVDPRVLQAMRPFWEAQFANPASAEHAMGRAVAEAVETARDYIAELIGASASEIILTSGATEANNLAIKGAARFAARQGDPRRRIITVATEHKCVLESVRDLAQEGFEPVILPVGADGLLDPEVLRAACDENTLLVSIMAVNNEIGVIQDLAALGAIVKEAGAAFHTDAAQAAGRIPLDVGEIQADLMSLSGHKVYGPRGIGALYVRRRPRMRLAPLFSGGGQERGLRSGTLPAPLVVGFGEACRIAAIEGLLDSGRIAGQREVFLNKLRAEIPGLVVNAEAAPRVSGNLNLTFPGGVTAQALMAGAPFVCVSTGSACSSAEIEPSYVLQAIGLEPEAARATLRIGMGRFTSPAEAELAAASLAAAWHRAISATDKASD
;
A
#
# COMPACT_ATOMS: atom_id res chain seq x y z
N MET A 1 -20.79 7.66 -29.26
CA MET A 1 -19.73 8.32 -28.48
C MET A 1 -18.41 7.84 -29.04
N SER A 2 -17.51 8.76 -29.45
CA SER A 2 -16.15 8.39 -29.83
C SER A 2 -15.38 8.01 -28.57
N PHE A 3 -14.80 6.82 -28.53
CA PHE A 3 -13.95 6.39 -27.42
C PHE A 3 -12.67 7.24 -27.39
N PRO A 4 -12.13 7.55 -26.20
CA PRO A 4 -10.86 8.26 -26.09
C PRO A 4 -9.75 7.43 -26.75
N ASN A 5 -8.79 8.11 -27.40
CA ASN A 5 -7.63 7.45 -28.03
C ASN A 5 -6.70 6.75 -27.02
N GLN A 6 -6.87 6.99 -25.72
CA GLN A 6 -6.10 6.35 -24.64
C GLN A 6 -7.04 5.86 -23.53
N PRO A 7 -6.72 4.73 -22.86
CA PRO A 7 -7.47 4.24 -21.71
C PRO A 7 -7.44 5.25 -20.55
N ILE A 8 -8.55 5.37 -19.84
CA ILE A 8 -8.65 6.15 -18.59
C ILE A 8 -8.16 5.28 -17.44
N TYR A 9 -7.04 5.66 -16.83
CA TYR A 9 -6.43 4.87 -15.77
C TYR A 9 -6.93 5.27 -14.37
N LEU A 10 -7.76 4.43 -13.79
CA LEU A 10 -8.33 4.57 -12.44
C LEU A 10 -7.97 3.37 -11.54
N ASP A 11 -6.74 2.85 -11.66
CA ASP A 11 -6.24 1.75 -10.82
C ASP A 11 -4.94 2.14 -10.09
N ASN A 12 -4.86 3.39 -9.59
CA ASN A 12 -3.68 3.93 -8.91
C ASN A 12 -3.37 3.27 -7.55
N HIS A 13 -4.25 2.40 -7.04
CA HIS A 13 -3.96 1.55 -5.88
C HIS A 13 -3.19 0.27 -6.26
N ALA A 14 -3.30 -0.21 -7.50
CA ALA A 14 -2.47 -1.32 -7.99
C ALA A 14 -1.04 -0.84 -8.27
N THR A 15 -0.89 0.23 -9.03
CA THR A 15 0.40 0.90 -9.31
C THR A 15 0.12 2.31 -9.82
N THR A 16 1.07 3.23 -9.67
CA THR A 16 0.97 4.56 -10.27
C THR A 16 1.87 4.67 -11.50
N PRO A 17 1.57 5.54 -12.48
CA PRO A 17 2.55 5.95 -13.48
C PRO A 17 3.75 6.61 -12.79
N VAL A 18 4.93 6.48 -13.35
CA VAL A 18 6.10 7.19 -12.84
C VAL A 18 5.98 8.67 -13.21
N ASP A 19 6.18 9.58 -12.25
CA ASP A 19 6.18 11.03 -12.51
C ASP A 19 7.28 11.37 -13.53
N PRO A 20 7.02 12.18 -14.56
CA PRO A 20 8.03 12.59 -15.55
C PRO A 20 9.30 13.22 -14.92
N ARG A 21 9.16 13.94 -13.81
CA ARG A 21 10.28 14.52 -13.05
C ARG A 21 11.16 13.44 -12.43
N VAL A 22 10.53 12.37 -11.95
CA VAL A 22 11.23 11.18 -11.41
C VAL A 22 12.01 10.48 -12.53
N LEU A 23 11.41 10.29 -13.70
CA LEU A 23 12.11 9.72 -14.87
C LEU A 23 13.33 10.57 -15.26
N GLN A 24 13.17 11.89 -15.24
CA GLN A 24 14.28 12.82 -15.51
C GLN A 24 15.40 12.69 -14.48
N ALA A 25 15.08 12.57 -13.19
CA ALA A 25 16.07 12.37 -12.12
C ALA A 25 16.82 11.03 -12.23
N MET A 26 16.14 9.97 -12.68
CA MET A 26 16.73 8.64 -12.87
C MET A 26 17.70 8.55 -14.06
N ARG A 27 17.45 9.31 -15.11
CA ARG A 27 18.10 9.19 -16.42
C ARG A 27 19.64 9.23 -16.35
N PRO A 28 20.27 10.18 -15.64
CA PRO A 28 21.73 10.25 -15.55
C PRO A 28 22.39 8.97 -15.02
N PHE A 29 21.70 8.25 -14.13
CA PHE A 29 22.20 7.03 -13.49
C PHE A 29 22.11 5.79 -14.38
N TRP A 30 21.36 5.87 -15.49
CA TRP A 30 21.38 4.87 -16.55
C TRP A 30 22.42 5.15 -17.63
N GLU A 31 22.70 6.42 -17.93
CA GLU A 31 23.46 6.83 -19.11
C GLU A 31 24.93 7.14 -18.77
N ALA A 32 25.19 7.94 -17.73
CA ALA A 32 26.52 8.49 -17.45
C ALA A 32 27.04 8.16 -16.03
N GLN A 33 26.17 8.09 -15.03
CA GLN A 33 26.53 7.88 -13.61
C GLN A 33 26.21 6.45 -13.15
N PHE A 34 26.64 5.46 -13.91
CA PHE A 34 26.28 4.05 -13.71
C PHE A 34 27.19 3.30 -12.72
N ALA A 35 28.12 3.99 -12.05
CA ALA A 35 29.09 3.34 -11.17
C ALA A 35 28.42 2.69 -9.94
N ASN A 36 29.07 1.66 -9.41
CA ASN A 36 28.63 1.03 -8.17
C ASN A 36 28.81 2.02 -7.00
N PRO A 37 27.77 2.33 -6.21
CA PRO A 37 27.88 3.23 -5.06
C PRO A 37 28.80 2.70 -3.95
N ALA A 38 29.13 1.41 -3.94
CA ALA A 38 30.10 0.85 -3.01
C ALA A 38 31.56 1.10 -3.40
N SER A 39 31.82 1.61 -4.62
CA SER A 39 33.17 1.88 -5.11
C SER A 39 33.69 3.25 -4.64
N ALA A 40 34.14 3.34 -3.38
CA ALA A 40 34.58 4.59 -2.75
C ALA A 40 35.94 5.10 -3.30
N GLU A 41 36.72 4.27 -3.98
CA GLU A 41 38.07 4.54 -4.44
C GLU A 41 38.12 5.58 -5.58
N HIS A 42 37.04 5.65 -6.40
CA HIS A 42 37.01 6.57 -7.54
C HIS A 42 35.85 7.56 -7.50
N ALA A 43 36.00 8.70 -8.18
CA ALA A 43 35.04 9.81 -8.13
C ALA A 43 33.62 9.43 -8.57
N MET A 44 33.48 8.60 -9.61
CA MET A 44 32.15 8.18 -10.08
C MET A 44 31.38 7.39 -9.02
N GLY A 45 32.03 6.44 -8.33
CA GLY A 45 31.38 5.67 -7.26
C GLY A 45 30.95 6.56 -6.10
N ARG A 46 31.80 7.52 -5.70
CA ARG A 46 31.45 8.49 -4.63
C ARG A 46 30.28 9.37 -5.02
N ALA A 47 30.21 9.86 -6.25
CA ALA A 47 29.09 10.68 -6.72
C ALA A 47 27.77 9.91 -6.71
N VAL A 48 27.79 8.63 -7.11
CA VAL A 48 26.59 7.77 -7.05
C VAL A 48 26.22 7.46 -5.60
N ALA A 49 27.19 7.23 -4.70
CA ALA A 49 26.93 7.03 -3.28
C ALA A 49 26.25 8.26 -2.65
N GLU A 50 26.72 9.46 -2.96
CA GLU A 50 26.12 10.72 -2.50
C GLU A 50 24.67 10.88 -2.97
N ALA A 51 24.40 10.56 -4.23
CA ALA A 51 23.03 10.59 -4.77
C ALA A 51 22.11 9.57 -4.09
N VAL A 52 22.61 8.38 -3.77
CA VAL A 52 21.88 7.35 -3.00
C VAL A 52 21.56 7.85 -1.60
N GLU A 53 22.52 8.48 -0.90
CA GLU A 53 22.28 9.00 0.44
C GLU A 53 21.32 10.20 0.42
N THR A 54 21.40 11.11 -0.56
CA THR A 54 20.43 12.18 -0.76
C THR A 54 19.02 11.63 -0.98
N ALA A 55 18.87 10.57 -1.78
CA ALA A 55 17.59 9.91 -1.97
C ALA A 55 17.05 9.29 -0.67
N ARG A 56 17.96 8.75 0.17
CA ARG A 56 17.61 8.20 1.48
C ARG A 56 17.13 9.28 2.44
N ASP A 57 17.71 10.49 2.40
CA ASP A 57 17.25 11.64 3.16
C ASP A 57 15.81 12.01 2.78
N TYR A 58 15.48 12.09 1.49
CA TYR A 58 14.11 12.40 1.03
C TYR A 58 13.09 11.32 1.43
N ILE A 59 13.48 10.04 1.43
CA ILE A 59 12.61 8.95 1.90
C ILE A 59 12.35 9.10 3.40
N ALA A 60 13.38 9.41 4.17
CA ALA A 60 13.29 9.60 5.61
C ALA A 60 12.43 10.81 5.99
N GLU A 61 12.63 11.94 5.31
CA GLU A 61 11.89 13.19 5.52
C GLU A 61 10.38 12.99 5.34
N LEU A 62 9.95 12.20 4.34
CA LEU A 62 8.54 11.93 4.07
C LEU A 62 7.80 11.30 5.26
N ILE A 63 8.50 10.62 6.16
CA ILE A 63 7.92 9.90 7.31
C ILE A 63 8.42 10.37 8.67
N GLY A 64 9.11 11.53 8.74
CA GLY A 64 9.65 12.07 9.99
C GLY A 64 10.80 11.25 10.60
N ALA A 65 11.56 10.52 9.78
CA ALA A 65 12.66 9.65 10.20
C ALA A 65 14.04 10.28 9.89
N SER A 66 15.12 9.60 10.32
CA SER A 66 16.49 9.88 9.92
C SER A 66 16.91 8.93 8.79
N ALA A 67 17.73 9.40 7.83
CA ALA A 67 18.28 8.56 6.75
C ALA A 67 18.95 7.29 7.27
N SER A 68 19.60 7.37 8.42
CA SER A 68 20.22 6.22 9.07
C SER A 68 19.25 5.12 9.52
N GLU A 69 17.96 5.36 9.52
CA GLU A 69 16.89 4.42 9.88
C GLU A 69 16.22 3.80 8.65
N ILE A 70 16.58 4.22 7.45
CA ILE A 70 16.05 3.70 6.19
C ILE A 70 16.94 2.56 5.68
N ILE A 71 16.30 1.44 5.32
CA ILE A 71 16.90 0.28 4.65
C ILE A 71 16.23 0.14 3.30
N LEU A 72 16.99 0.21 2.22
CA LEU A 72 16.47 0.06 0.86
C LEU A 72 16.15 -1.41 0.56
N THR A 73 14.99 -1.64 -0.05
CA THR A 73 14.47 -2.97 -0.41
C THR A 73 13.97 -2.96 -1.86
N SER A 74 13.54 -4.10 -2.40
CA SER A 74 12.95 -4.18 -3.74
C SER A 74 11.48 -3.74 -3.81
N GLY A 75 10.87 -3.40 -2.68
CA GLY A 75 9.46 -3.00 -2.58
C GLY A 75 8.86 -3.37 -1.23
N ALA A 76 7.58 -3.04 -1.02
CA ALA A 76 6.90 -3.30 0.24
C ALA A 76 6.85 -4.79 0.61
N THR A 77 6.73 -5.70 -0.36
CA THR A 77 6.73 -7.15 -0.09
C THR A 77 8.02 -7.60 0.60
N GLU A 78 9.20 -7.18 0.11
CA GLU A 78 10.46 -7.46 0.77
C GLU A 78 10.56 -6.74 2.12
N ALA A 79 10.16 -5.48 2.20
CA ALA A 79 10.18 -4.69 3.43
C ALA A 79 9.33 -5.34 4.53
N ASN A 80 8.08 -5.76 4.23
CA ASN A 80 7.19 -6.43 5.16
C ASN A 80 7.76 -7.78 5.63
N ASN A 81 8.30 -8.59 4.72
CA ASN A 81 8.96 -9.85 5.10
C ASN A 81 10.18 -9.61 5.99
N LEU A 82 11.02 -8.60 5.68
CA LEU A 82 12.18 -8.25 6.49
C LEU A 82 11.76 -7.74 7.87
N ALA A 83 10.72 -6.92 7.95
CA ALA A 83 10.18 -6.43 9.21
C ALA A 83 9.69 -7.58 10.09
N ILE A 84 8.78 -8.38 9.57
CA ILE A 84 8.06 -9.41 10.34
C ILE A 84 8.97 -10.61 10.64
N LYS A 85 9.50 -11.26 9.60
CA LYS A 85 10.36 -12.42 9.76
C LYS A 85 11.71 -12.06 10.37
N GLY A 86 12.28 -10.91 10.00
CA GLY A 86 13.54 -10.42 10.55
C GLY A 86 13.46 -10.15 12.04
N ALA A 87 12.38 -9.52 12.53
CA ALA A 87 12.15 -9.27 13.95
C ALA A 87 11.99 -10.58 14.73
N ALA A 88 11.11 -11.46 14.25
CA ALA A 88 10.83 -12.75 14.89
C ALA A 88 12.09 -13.62 14.99
N ARG A 89 12.81 -13.80 13.89
CA ARG A 89 14.03 -14.61 13.86
C ARG A 89 15.17 -14.02 14.67
N PHE A 90 15.29 -12.69 14.72
CA PHE A 90 16.28 -12.05 15.58
C PHE A 90 15.95 -12.31 17.06
N ALA A 91 14.71 -12.09 17.49
CA ALA A 91 14.26 -12.34 18.86
C ALA A 91 14.50 -13.80 19.28
N ALA A 92 14.13 -14.76 18.44
CA ALA A 92 14.37 -16.19 18.71
C ALA A 92 15.86 -16.51 18.87
N ARG A 93 16.75 -15.93 18.03
CA ARG A 93 18.20 -16.11 18.13
C ARG A 93 18.80 -15.51 19.41
N GLN A 94 18.14 -14.51 20.00
CA GLN A 94 18.55 -13.89 21.27
C GLN A 94 17.96 -14.60 22.49
N GLY A 95 17.16 -15.65 22.30
CA GLY A 95 16.50 -16.37 23.38
C GLY A 95 15.29 -15.64 23.98
N ASP A 96 14.72 -14.65 23.27
CA ASP A 96 13.47 -14.00 23.68
C ASP A 96 12.35 -15.06 23.72
N PRO A 97 11.64 -15.21 24.85
CA PRO A 97 10.59 -16.23 24.98
C PRO A 97 9.30 -15.87 24.23
N ARG A 98 9.09 -14.61 23.87
CA ARG A 98 7.85 -14.14 23.22
C ARG A 98 7.65 -14.78 21.87
N ARG A 99 6.42 -15.21 21.60
CA ARG A 99 6.09 -15.92 20.35
C ARG A 99 4.89 -15.39 19.62
N ARG A 100 4.07 -14.52 20.22
CA ARG A 100 2.86 -14.01 19.59
C ARG A 100 3.17 -12.91 18.61
N ILE A 101 2.59 -13.04 17.39
CA ILE A 101 2.64 -12.03 16.34
C ILE A 101 1.21 -11.72 15.91
N ILE A 102 0.81 -10.46 16.11
CA ILE A 102 -0.55 -9.99 15.86
C ILE A 102 -0.60 -9.23 14.54
N THR A 103 -1.64 -9.46 13.76
CA THR A 103 -1.96 -8.69 12.56
C THR A 103 -3.48 -8.62 12.35
N VAL A 104 -3.96 -7.93 11.28
CA VAL A 104 -5.38 -7.78 11.01
C VAL A 104 -5.81 -8.51 9.73
N ALA A 105 -7.08 -8.92 9.66
CA ALA A 105 -7.61 -9.72 8.57
C ALA A 105 -7.58 -9.01 7.20
N THR A 106 -7.53 -7.67 7.19
CA THR A 106 -7.51 -6.85 5.98
C THR A 106 -6.11 -6.47 5.48
N GLU A 107 -5.05 -7.02 6.08
CA GLU A 107 -3.67 -6.81 5.62
C GLU A 107 -3.44 -7.25 4.19
N HIS A 108 -2.41 -6.68 3.55
CA HIS A 108 -1.93 -7.21 2.28
C HIS A 108 -1.42 -8.65 2.44
N LYS A 109 -1.63 -9.50 1.42
CA LYS A 109 -1.21 -10.92 1.45
C LYS A 109 0.24 -11.12 1.89
N CYS A 110 1.17 -10.24 1.50
CA CYS A 110 2.58 -10.38 1.91
C CYS A 110 2.80 -10.23 3.43
N VAL A 111 1.92 -9.53 4.15
CA VAL A 111 1.93 -9.48 5.63
C VAL A 111 1.29 -10.74 6.19
N LEU A 112 0.06 -11.07 5.76
CA LEU A 112 -0.65 -12.26 6.24
C LEU A 112 0.17 -13.54 6.06
N GLU A 113 0.75 -13.75 4.87
CA GLU A 113 1.56 -14.93 4.60
C GLU A 113 2.89 -14.91 5.37
N SER A 114 3.51 -13.73 5.59
CA SER A 114 4.71 -13.64 6.43
C SER A 114 4.44 -14.03 7.87
N VAL A 115 3.29 -13.62 8.42
CA VAL A 115 2.86 -13.96 9.78
C VAL A 115 2.50 -15.45 9.87
N ARG A 116 1.74 -15.98 8.92
CA ARG A 116 1.36 -17.41 8.89
C ARG A 116 2.56 -18.34 8.75
N ASP A 117 3.54 -17.98 7.93
CA ASP A 117 4.74 -18.78 7.70
C ASP A 117 5.57 -18.95 8.98
N LEU A 118 5.58 -17.96 9.86
CA LEU A 118 6.28 -18.02 11.15
C LEU A 118 5.69 -19.05 12.12
N ALA A 119 4.47 -19.55 11.90
CA ALA A 119 3.93 -20.67 12.68
C ALA A 119 4.81 -21.93 12.55
N GLN A 120 5.43 -22.15 11.38
CA GLN A 120 6.37 -23.26 11.16
C GLN A 120 7.69 -23.09 11.94
N GLU A 121 7.98 -21.86 12.40
CA GLU A 121 9.16 -21.53 13.21
C GLU A 121 8.82 -21.45 14.73
N GLY A 122 7.60 -21.86 15.12
CA GLY A 122 7.14 -21.91 16.51
C GLY A 122 6.59 -20.59 17.05
N PHE A 123 6.25 -19.64 16.18
CA PHE A 123 5.51 -18.45 16.58
C PHE A 123 3.99 -18.68 16.54
N GLU A 124 3.26 -17.83 17.26
CA GLU A 124 1.80 -17.85 17.37
C GLU A 124 1.19 -16.71 16.52
N PRO A 125 0.72 -16.97 15.29
CA PRO A 125 0.00 -15.99 14.50
C PRO A 125 -1.37 -15.70 15.09
N VAL A 126 -1.69 -14.42 15.31
CA VAL A 126 -3.01 -13.94 15.72
C VAL A 126 -3.51 -12.95 14.69
N ILE A 127 -4.62 -13.26 14.02
CA ILE A 127 -5.23 -12.43 12.99
C ILE A 127 -6.51 -11.85 13.56
N LEU A 128 -6.51 -10.55 13.84
CA LEU A 128 -7.64 -9.85 14.43
C LEU A 128 -8.70 -9.48 13.37
N PRO A 129 -9.98 -9.56 13.70
CA PRO A 129 -11.05 -9.07 12.86
C PRO A 129 -11.05 -7.53 12.80
N VAL A 130 -11.75 -6.99 11.80
CA VAL A 130 -12.07 -5.56 11.69
C VAL A 130 -13.58 -5.38 11.69
N GLY A 131 -14.04 -4.15 11.95
CA GLY A 131 -15.46 -3.79 11.81
C GLY A 131 -15.90 -3.76 10.34
N ALA A 132 -17.20 -3.62 10.10
CA ALA A 132 -17.79 -3.44 8.77
C ALA A 132 -17.28 -2.14 8.08
N ASP A 133 -16.79 -1.21 8.86
CA ASP A 133 -16.09 0.01 8.42
C ASP A 133 -14.62 -0.22 8.07
N GLY A 134 -14.10 -1.43 8.26
CA GLY A 134 -12.71 -1.79 8.00
C GLY A 134 -11.71 -1.32 9.05
N LEU A 135 -12.17 -0.73 10.15
CA LEU A 135 -11.32 -0.29 11.26
C LEU A 135 -11.08 -1.42 12.26
N LEU A 136 -9.88 -1.46 12.81
CA LEU A 136 -9.57 -2.29 13.97
C LEU A 136 -10.06 -1.59 15.24
N ASP A 137 -10.91 -2.27 16.02
CA ASP A 137 -11.31 -1.77 17.32
C ASP A 137 -10.09 -1.79 18.28
N PRO A 138 -9.70 -0.64 18.89
CA PRO A 138 -8.62 -0.56 19.85
C PRO A 138 -8.75 -1.52 21.03
N GLU A 139 -9.98 -1.81 21.49
CA GLU A 139 -10.20 -2.74 22.60
C GLU A 139 -9.96 -4.20 22.20
N VAL A 140 -10.25 -4.57 20.94
CA VAL A 140 -9.90 -5.88 20.39
C VAL A 140 -8.37 -6.06 20.36
N LEU A 141 -7.63 -5.02 19.94
CA LEU A 141 -6.17 -5.03 19.97
C LEU A 141 -5.64 -5.14 21.42
N ARG A 142 -6.17 -4.32 22.34
CA ARG A 142 -5.75 -4.30 23.73
C ARG A 142 -5.94 -5.68 24.40
N ALA A 143 -7.07 -6.31 24.14
CA ALA A 143 -7.38 -7.66 24.68
C ALA A 143 -6.48 -8.76 24.08
N ALA A 144 -5.98 -8.58 22.87
CA ALA A 144 -5.10 -9.56 22.21
C ALA A 144 -3.63 -9.42 22.61
N CYS A 145 -3.21 -8.23 23.05
CA CYS A 145 -1.83 -7.95 23.48
C CYS A 145 -1.60 -8.45 24.90
N ASP A 146 -0.50 -9.16 25.11
CA ASP A 146 -0.03 -9.64 26.42
C ASP A 146 1.51 -9.67 26.47
N GLU A 147 2.06 -10.21 27.58
CA GLU A 147 3.50 -10.35 27.80
C GLU A 147 4.20 -11.28 26.80
N ASN A 148 3.46 -12.15 26.10
CA ASN A 148 3.98 -13.01 25.04
C ASN A 148 4.00 -12.33 23.67
N THR A 149 3.42 -11.13 23.54
CA THR A 149 3.35 -10.41 22.27
C THR A 149 4.72 -9.84 21.88
N LEU A 150 5.28 -10.32 20.77
CA LEU A 150 6.55 -9.87 20.22
C LEU A 150 6.39 -8.70 19.27
N LEU A 151 5.44 -8.82 18.35
CA LEU A 151 5.25 -7.88 17.24
C LEU A 151 3.76 -7.74 16.91
N VAL A 152 3.34 -6.51 16.64
CA VAL A 152 2.04 -6.19 16.08
C VAL A 152 2.26 -5.52 14.72
N SER A 153 1.58 -5.97 13.68
CA SER A 153 1.65 -5.42 12.32
C SER A 153 0.26 -4.99 11.86
N ILE A 154 0.06 -3.69 11.66
CA ILE A 154 -1.22 -3.11 11.23
C ILE A 154 -0.95 -2.13 10.10
N MET A 155 -1.56 -2.35 8.92
CA MET A 155 -1.38 -1.46 7.76
C MET A 155 -1.96 -0.07 8.01
N ALA A 156 -1.29 0.94 7.47
CA ALA A 156 -1.74 2.32 7.60
C ALA A 156 -3.01 2.61 6.79
N VAL A 157 -3.06 2.10 5.57
CA VAL A 157 -4.15 2.31 4.61
C VAL A 157 -4.42 1.03 3.85
N ASN A 158 -5.66 0.59 3.84
CA ASN A 158 -6.03 -0.60 3.08
C ASN A 158 -6.03 -0.33 1.56
N ASN A 159 -5.47 -1.24 0.79
CA ASN A 159 -5.28 -1.12 -0.66
C ASN A 159 -6.56 -1.37 -1.48
N GLU A 160 -7.61 -1.93 -0.89
CA GLU A 160 -8.89 -2.21 -1.56
C GLU A 160 -9.96 -1.19 -1.19
N ILE A 161 -10.25 -1.02 0.10
CA ILE A 161 -11.31 -0.14 0.60
C ILE A 161 -10.81 1.28 0.94
N GLY A 162 -9.49 1.51 0.95
CA GLY A 162 -8.87 2.82 1.18
C GLY A 162 -8.93 3.33 2.60
N VAL A 163 -9.44 2.55 3.54
CA VAL A 163 -9.63 2.91 4.95
C VAL A 163 -8.30 3.20 5.62
N ILE A 164 -8.24 4.28 6.40
CA ILE A 164 -7.08 4.74 7.15
C ILE A 164 -7.24 4.29 8.61
N GLN A 165 -6.28 3.54 9.14
CA GLN A 165 -6.25 3.15 10.55
C GLN A 165 -5.72 4.28 11.44
N ASP A 166 -6.22 4.40 12.66
CA ASP A 166 -5.66 5.31 13.68
C ASP A 166 -4.37 4.72 14.29
N LEU A 167 -3.27 4.86 13.52
CA LEU A 167 -1.99 4.27 13.92
C LEU A 167 -1.44 4.86 15.21
N ALA A 168 -1.76 6.10 15.55
CA ALA A 168 -1.27 6.72 16.80
C ALA A 168 -1.93 6.08 18.03
N ALA A 169 -3.25 5.89 18.00
CA ALA A 169 -3.98 5.21 19.06
C ALA A 169 -3.57 3.73 19.16
N LEU A 170 -3.46 3.02 18.03
CA LEU A 170 -3.07 1.62 18.00
C LEU A 170 -1.61 1.43 18.44
N GLY A 171 -0.69 2.31 17.99
CA GLY A 171 0.71 2.28 18.39
C GLY A 171 0.91 2.49 19.89
N ALA A 172 0.11 3.36 20.51
CA ALA A 172 0.13 3.55 21.97
C ALA A 172 -0.20 2.26 22.73
N ILE A 173 -1.23 1.52 22.29
CA ILE A 173 -1.61 0.22 22.88
C ILE A 173 -0.48 -0.80 22.73
N VAL A 174 0.11 -0.90 21.54
CA VAL A 174 1.23 -1.81 21.30
C VAL A 174 2.43 -1.47 22.19
N LYS A 175 2.69 -0.17 22.38
CA LYS A 175 3.77 0.31 23.24
C LYS A 175 3.54 0.01 24.72
N GLU A 176 2.31 0.17 25.21
CA GLU A 176 1.91 -0.20 26.56
C GLU A 176 2.15 -1.70 26.82
N ALA A 177 1.89 -2.57 25.84
CA ALA A 177 2.14 -4.00 25.91
C ALA A 177 3.64 -4.37 25.80
N GLY A 178 4.53 -3.42 25.54
CA GLY A 178 5.98 -3.68 25.36
C GLY A 178 6.32 -4.45 24.08
N ALA A 179 5.40 -4.53 23.11
CA ALA A 179 5.60 -5.17 21.82
C ALA A 179 6.23 -4.21 20.80
N ALA A 180 6.81 -4.75 19.74
CA ALA A 180 7.26 -3.96 18.58
C ALA A 180 6.07 -3.64 17.68
N PHE A 181 6.05 -2.42 17.09
CA PHE A 181 5.00 -1.99 16.16
C PHE A 181 5.52 -1.83 14.75
N HIS A 182 4.95 -2.59 13.82
CA HIS A 182 5.16 -2.50 12.38
C HIS A 182 3.90 -1.98 11.68
N THR A 183 4.08 -1.15 10.66
CA THR A 183 3.01 -0.73 9.75
C THR A 183 3.40 -0.87 8.28
N ASP A 184 2.54 -1.47 7.46
CA ASP A 184 2.62 -1.35 6.00
C ASP A 184 2.04 0.00 5.58
N ALA A 185 2.91 0.94 5.21
CA ALA A 185 2.55 2.27 4.77
C ALA A 185 2.59 2.44 3.24
N ALA A 186 2.62 1.34 2.47
CA ALA A 186 2.72 1.40 1.01
C ALA A 186 1.61 2.24 0.36
N GLN A 187 0.39 2.18 0.87
CA GLN A 187 -0.74 2.98 0.38
C GLN A 187 -0.87 4.35 1.05
N ALA A 188 -0.14 4.60 2.14
CA ALA A 188 -0.22 5.82 2.93
C ALA A 188 0.80 6.88 2.49
N ALA A 189 2.02 6.47 2.15
CA ALA A 189 3.12 7.36 1.79
C ALA A 189 2.72 8.35 0.69
N GLY A 190 2.90 9.65 0.97
CA GLY A 190 2.56 10.74 0.05
C GLY A 190 1.06 10.99 -0.16
N ARG A 191 0.17 10.27 0.54
CA ARG A 191 -1.29 10.47 0.47
C ARG A 191 -1.88 11.00 1.77
N ILE A 192 -1.29 10.64 2.89
CA ILE A 192 -1.61 11.14 4.23
C ILE A 192 -0.32 11.52 4.95
N PRO A 193 -0.37 12.39 5.95
CA PRO A 193 0.78 12.65 6.81
C PRO A 193 1.23 11.37 7.53
N LEU A 194 2.53 11.17 7.60
CA LEU A 194 3.14 10.07 8.34
C LEU A 194 4.28 10.63 9.18
N ASP A 195 4.27 10.34 10.49
CA ASP A 195 5.38 10.62 11.39
C ASP A 195 5.62 9.39 12.27
N VAL A 196 6.78 8.77 12.12
CA VAL A 196 7.14 7.54 12.84
C VAL A 196 7.21 7.74 14.35
N GLY A 197 7.44 8.98 14.81
CA GLY A 197 7.44 9.33 16.24
C GLY A 197 6.03 9.41 16.80
N GLU A 198 5.11 10.09 16.12
CA GLU A 198 3.69 10.19 16.51
C GLU A 198 3.01 8.82 16.48
N ILE A 199 3.27 8.03 15.45
CA ILE A 199 2.75 6.66 15.30
C ILE A 199 3.41 5.70 16.32
N GLN A 200 4.56 6.05 16.87
CA GLN A 200 5.41 5.19 17.69
C GLN A 200 5.84 3.90 16.98
N ALA A 201 5.96 3.95 15.65
CA ALA A 201 6.36 2.79 14.86
C ALA A 201 7.82 2.38 15.14
N ASP A 202 8.08 1.07 15.26
CA ASP A 202 9.43 0.51 15.29
C ASP A 202 9.91 0.14 13.88
N LEU A 203 8.95 -0.19 13.00
CA LEU A 203 9.16 -0.61 11.62
C LEU A 203 8.05 -0.02 10.74
N MET A 204 8.41 0.48 9.55
CA MET A 204 7.44 0.97 8.56
C MET A 204 7.89 0.60 7.15
N SER A 205 7.01 -0.05 6.39
CA SER A 205 7.30 -0.49 5.03
C SER A 205 6.76 0.50 3.98
N LEU A 206 7.59 0.82 2.98
CA LEU A 206 7.30 1.78 1.90
C LEU A 206 7.52 1.15 0.53
N SER A 207 6.84 1.67 -0.49
CA SER A 207 6.95 1.19 -1.88
C SER A 207 7.01 2.35 -2.88
N GLY A 208 8.02 2.36 -3.76
CA GLY A 208 8.23 3.42 -4.74
C GLY A 208 7.09 3.57 -5.73
N HIS A 209 6.57 2.46 -6.26
CA HIS A 209 5.52 2.51 -7.29
C HIS A 209 4.12 2.88 -6.80
N LYS A 210 3.95 3.16 -5.52
CA LYS A 210 2.69 3.66 -4.95
C LYS A 210 2.71 5.18 -4.76
N VAL A 211 3.88 5.80 -4.87
CA VAL A 211 4.10 7.24 -4.68
C VAL A 211 4.62 7.91 -5.96
N TYR A 212 4.25 7.38 -7.13
CA TYR A 212 4.69 7.85 -8.45
C TYR A 212 6.19 7.69 -8.73
N GLY A 213 6.84 6.78 -7.99
CA GLY A 213 8.20 6.33 -8.19
C GLY A 213 8.29 5.05 -9.04
N PRO A 214 9.52 4.55 -9.28
CA PRO A 214 9.74 3.33 -10.06
C PRO A 214 9.29 2.07 -9.32
N ARG A 215 8.96 1.02 -10.11
CA ARG A 215 8.78 -0.35 -9.61
C ARG A 215 10.13 -0.96 -9.27
N GLY A 216 10.14 -1.96 -8.40
CA GLY A 216 11.35 -2.70 -8.04
C GLY A 216 12.19 -2.02 -6.97
N ILE A 217 11.67 -1.01 -6.29
CA ILE A 217 12.29 -0.32 -5.16
C ILE A 217 11.27 -0.03 -4.06
N GLY A 218 11.71 -0.10 -2.82
CA GLY A 218 10.99 0.29 -1.62
C GLY A 218 11.96 0.54 -0.48
N ALA A 219 11.44 0.74 0.70
CA ALA A 219 12.24 0.92 1.91
C ALA A 219 11.56 0.32 3.14
N LEU A 220 12.38 -0.03 4.11
CA LEU A 220 11.97 -0.34 5.47
C LEU A 220 12.59 0.69 6.41
N TYR A 221 11.75 1.44 7.12
CA TYR A 221 12.18 2.18 8.31
C TYR A 221 12.44 1.20 9.45
N VAL A 222 13.58 1.35 10.10
CA VAL A 222 13.97 0.55 11.27
C VAL A 222 14.44 1.48 12.38
N ARG A 223 13.65 1.61 13.44
CA ARG A 223 13.92 2.51 14.58
C ARG A 223 15.32 2.25 15.17
N ARG A 224 16.06 3.31 15.41
CA ARG A 224 17.41 3.22 16.03
C ARG A 224 17.43 3.53 17.53
N ARG A 225 16.42 4.23 18.04
CA ARG A 225 16.35 4.62 19.47
C ARG A 225 14.93 4.50 20.03
N PRO A 226 14.61 3.51 20.87
CA PRO A 226 15.44 2.32 21.19
C PRO A 226 15.70 1.49 19.94
N ARG A 227 16.82 0.77 19.93
CA ARG A 227 17.27 0.08 18.70
C ARG A 227 16.46 -1.16 18.41
N MET A 228 15.64 -1.12 17.34
CA MET A 228 15.06 -2.31 16.73
C MET A 228 16.14 -3.12 16.00
N ARG A 229 16.11 -4.45 16.13
CA ARG A 229 17.08 -5.35 15.50
C ARG A 229 16.37 -6.41 14.68
N LEU A 230 16.93 -6.73 13.52
CA LEU A 230 16.39 -7.68 12.57
C LEU A 230 17.46 -8.70 12.18
N ALA A 231 17.04 -9.93 11.91
CA ALA A 231 17.83 -10.89 11.18
C ALA A 231 17.66 -10.63 9.67
N PRO A 232 18.74 -10.59 8.86
CA PRO A 232 18.62 -10.41 7.41
C PRO A 232 17.91 -11.60 6.78
N LEU A 233 17.17 -11.35 5.67
CA LEU A 233 16.58 -12.39 4.84
C LEU A 233 17.59 -12.97 3.84
N PHE A 234 18.52 -12.12 3.36
CA PHE A 234 19.51 -12.49 2.34
C PHE A 234 20.93 -12.32 2.88
N SER A 235 21.76 -13.32 2.64
CA SER A 235 23.20 -13.25 2.88
C SER A 235 23.91 -12.65 1.67
N GLY A 236 25.09 -12.03 1.87
CA GLY A 236 25.90 -11.48 0.77
C GLY A 236 26.90 -10.42 1.25
N GLY A 237 27.13 -9.39 0.45
CA GLY A 237 28.17 -8.39 0.62
C GLY A 237 27.95 -7.36 1.74
N GLY A 238 26.95 -7.52 2.59
CA GLY A 238 26.75 -6.68 3.79
C GLY A 238 26.21 -5.28 3.53
N GLN A 239 25.69 -5.01 2.32
CA GLN A 239 25.03 -3.74 2.03
C GLN A 239 23.85 -3.49 2.98
N GLU A 240 23.36 -2.27 3.01
CA GLU A 240 22.29 -1.83 3.92
C GLU A 240 22.55 -2.27 5.38
N ARG A 241 23.78 -2.05 5.83
CA ARG A 241 24.24 -2.34 7.20
C ARG A 241 24.11 -3.83 7.57
N GLY A 242 24.21 -4.71 6.58
CA GLY A 242 24.07 -6.16 6.74
C GLY A 242 22.63 -6.65 6.83
N LEU A 243 21.63 -5.77 6.73
CA LEU A 243 20.21 -6.14 6.78
C LEU A 243 19.67 -6.56 5.41
N ARG A 244 20.22 -5.99 4.33
CA ARG A 244 19.81 -6.32 2.97
C ARG A 244 20.99 -6.30 2.01
N SER A 245 21.55 -7.46 1.76
CA SER A 245 22.68 -7.61 0.83
C SER A 245 22.26 -7.47 -0.64
N GLY A 246 23.19 -7.00 -1.48
CA GLY A 246 23.04 -6.82 -2.93
C GLY A 246 23.36 -5.39 -3.35
N THR A 247 23.97 -5.26 -4.53
CA THR A 247 24.31 -3.95 -5.12
C THR A 247 23.06 -3.09 -5.24
N LEU A 248 23.12 -1.85 -4.77
CA LEU A 248 22.00 -0.93 -4.83
C LEU A 248 21.72 -0.48 -6.28
N PRO A 249 20.47 -0.55 -6.75
CA PRO A 249 20.09 -0.07 -8.07
C PRO A 249 19.94 1.46 -8.05
N ALA A 250 21.07 2.18 -8.13
CA ALA A 250 21.12 3.63 -7.97
C ALA A 250 20.05 4.41 -8.75
N PRO A 251 19.74 4.07 -10.02
CA PRO A 251 18.66 4.77 -10.75
C PRO A 251 17.32 4.65 -10.05
N LEU A 252 16.98 3.45 -9.53
CA LEU A 252 15.69 3.23 -8.85
C LEU A 252 15.65 3.91 -7.48
N VAL A 253 16.78 3.91 -6.75
CA VAL A 253 16.90 4.58 -5.45
C VAL A 253 16.70 6.08 -5.61
N VAL A 254 17.39 6.72 -6.56
CA VAL A 254 17.25 8.15 -6.87
C VAL A 254 15.81 8.46 -7.30
N GLY A 255 15.23 7.62 -8.16
CA GLY A 255 13.84 7.78 -8.56
C GLY A 255 12.86 7.68 -7.40
N PHE A 256 13.08 6.78 -6.46
CA PHE A 256 12.23 6.67 -5.27
C PHE A 256 12.40 7.88 -4.33
N GLY A 257 13.66 8.33 -4.10
CA GLY A 257 13.90 9.54 -3.31
C GLY A 257 13.23 10.78 -3.91
N GLU A 258 13.36 10.97 -5.23
CA GLU A 258 12.71 12.11 -5.92
C GLU A 258 11.17 12.01 -5.83
N ALA A 259 10.59 10.82 -5.96
CA ALA A 259 9.15 10.62 -5.78
C ALA A 259 8.71 10.99 -4.34
N CYS A 260 9.49 10.63 -3.33
CA CYS A 260 9.23 11.01 -1.94
C CYS A 260 9.35 12.53 -1.73
N ARG A 261 10.37 13.17 -2.31
CA ARG A 261 10.55 14.63 -2.25
C ARG A 261 9.36 15.37 -2.86
N ILE A 262 8.88 14.95 -4.04
CA ILE A 262 7.70 15.52 -4.68
C ILE A 262 6.46 15.27 -3.81
N ALA A 263 6.30 14.09 -3.25
CA ALA A 263 5.16 13.74 -2.40
C ALA A 263 5.11 14.56 -1.10
N ALA A 264 6.26 14.86 -0.48
CA ALA A 264 6.35 15.72 0.70
C ALA A 264 5.86 17.15 0.42
N ILE A 265 6.11 17.67 -0.79
CA ILE A 265 5.73 19.03 -1.18
C ILE A 265 4.29 19.11 -1.70
N GLU A 266 3.89 18.16 -2.56
CA GLU A 266 2.65 18.24 -3.33
C GLU A 266 1.55 17.29 -2.86
N GLY A 267 1.87 16.26 -2.05
CA GLY A 267 0.96 15.16 -1.73
C GLY A 267 -0.36 15.58 -1.08
N LEU A 268 -0.33 16.55 -0.17
CA LEU A 268 -1.56 17.07 0.48
C LEU A 268 -2.41 17.91 -0.49
N LEU A 269 -1.78 18.69 -1.38
CA LEU A 269 -2.48 19.44 -2.43
C LEU A 269 -3.14 18.50 -3.43
N ASP A 270 -2.40 17.47 -3.87
CA ASP A 270 -2.94 16.40 -4.72
C ASP A 270 -4.12 15.70 -4.04
N SER A 271 -3.99 15.36 -2.75
CA SER A 271 -5.06 14.71 -1.99
C SER A 271 -6.34 15.54 -1.97
N GLY A 272 -6.25 16.86 -1.76
CA GLY A 272 -7.41 17.77 -1.79
C GLY A 272 -8.09 17.80 -3.18
N ARG A 273 -7.29 17.93 -4.25
CA ARG A 273 -7.79 17.93 -5.63
C ARG A 273 -8.44 16.60 -6.03
N ILE A 274 -7.79 15.48 -5.69
CA ILE A 274 -8.29 14.13 -5.99
C ILE A 274 -9.58 13.84 -5.22
N ALA A 275 -9.71 14.32 -3.97
CA ALA A 275 -10.96 14.20 -3.20
C ALA A 275 -12.13 14.88 -3.93
N GLY A 276 -11.94 16.10 -4.45
CA GLY A 276 -12.96 16.78 -5.24
C GLY A 276 -13.37 16.01 -6.51
N GLN A 277 -12.41 15.43 -7.22
CA GLN A 277 -12.69 14.60 -8.39
C GLN A 277 -13.45 13.30 -8.03
N ARG A 278 -13.08 12.67 -6.91
CA ARG A 278 -13.79 11.51 -6.38
C ARG A 278 -15.26 11.80 -6.09
N GLU A 279 -15.56 12.94 -5.47
CA GLU A 279 -16.95 13.35 -5.18
C GLU A 279 -17.76 13.57 -6.46
N VAL A 280 -17.20 14.25 -7.46
CA VAL A 280 -17.85 14.44 -8.77
C VAL A 280 -18.15 13.08 -9.42
N PHE A 281 -17.19 12.18 -9.45
CA PHE A 281 -17.33 10.82 -9.98
C PHE A 281 -18.44 10.04 -9.26
N LEU A 282 -18.41 10.03 -7.92
CA LEU A 282 -19.35 9.29 -7.10
C LEU A 282 -20.79 9.84 -7.24
N ASN A 283 -20.95 11.15 -7.21
CA ASN A 283 -22.25 11.80 -7.36
C ASN A 283 -22.88 11.49 -8.72
N LYS A 284 -22.08 11.46 -9.79
CA LYS A 284 -22.55 11.09 -11.11
C LYS A 284 -22.99 9.63 -11.17
N LEU A 285 -22.26 8.70 -10.57
CA LEU A 285 -22.67 7.30 -10.50
C LEU A 285 -23.93 7.11 -9.66
N ARG A 286 -24.05 7.79 -8.51
CA ARG A 286 -25.24 7.70 -7.64
C ARG A 286 -26.51 8.23 -8.31
N ALA A 287 -26.39 9.25 -9.16
CA ALA A 287 -27.51 9.79 -9.92
C ALA A 287 -28.04 8.79 -10.97
N GLU A 288 -27.18 7.96 -11.52
CA GLU A 288 -27.50 7.01 -12.60
C GLU A 288 -27.79 5.58 -12.09
N ILE A 289 -27.30 5.22 -10.90
CA ILE A 289 -27.35 3.85 -10.35
C ILE A 289 -27.97 3.88 -8.95
N PRO A 290 -29.31 3.80 -8.85
CA PRO A 290 -29.97 3.69 -7.56
C PRO A 290 -29.55 2.43 -6.81
N GLY A 291 -29.17 2.58 -5.53
CA GLY A 291 -28.70 1.45 -4.71
C GLY A 291 -27.20 1.16 -4.83
N LEU A 292 -26.41 2.01 -5.49
CA LEU A 292 -24.95 1.91 -5.47
C LEU A 292 -24.42 2.09 -4.05
N VAL A 293 -23.61 1.14 -3.57
CA VAL A 293 -23.05 1.12 -2.22
C VAL A 293 -21.56 1.47 -2.26
N VAL A 294 -21.13 2.37 -1.37
CA VAL A 294 -19.72 2.60 -1.08
C VAL A 294 -19.34 1.77 0.14
N ASN A 295 -18.48 0.79 -0.03
CA ASN A 295 -18.06 -0.06 1.07
C ASN A 295 -17.22 0.74 2.08
N ALA A 296 -17.45 0.50 3.38
CA ALA A 296 -16.81 1.21 4.48
C ALA A 296 -16.93 2.76 4.37
N GLU A 297 -18.08 3.28 3.92
CA GLU A 297 -18.28 4.71 3.58
C GLU A 297 -17.99 5.65 4.76
N ALA A 298 -18.37 5.26 5.97
CA ALA A 298 -18.25 6.09 7.16
C ALA A 298 -16.80 6.23 7.68
N ALA A 299 -15.91 5.33 7.29
CA ALA A 299 -14.51 5.34 7.75
C ALA A 299 -13.67 6.43 7.07
N PRO A 300 -12.67 6.97 7.76
CA PRO A 300 -11.62 7.79 7.13
C PRO A 300 -10.97 7.04 5.98
N ARG A 301 -10.81 7.70 4.82
CA ARG A 301 -10.21 7.05 3.64
C ARG A 301 -9.31 7.98 2.85
N VAL A 302 -8.36 7.39 2.12
CA VAL A 302 -7.51 8.14 1.21
C VAL A 302 -8.31 8.72 0.05
N SER A 303 -7.90 9.89 -0.39
CA SER A 303 -8.66 10.76 -1.32
C SER A 303 -9.08 10.08 -2.62
N GLY A 304 -8.20 9.26 -3.20
CA GLY A 304 -8.43 8.66 -4.53
C GLY A 304 -9.16 7.33 -4.51
N ASN A 305 -9.52 6.79 -3.35
CA ASN A 305 -10.15 5.46 -3.26
C ASN A 305 -11.67 5.54 -3.27
N LEU A 306 -12.28 4.65 -4.05
CA LEU A 306 -13.66 4.17 -3.89
C LEU A 306 -13.68 2.66 -4.07
N ASN A 307 -14.43 2.00 -3.20
CA ASN A 307 -14.75 0.58 -3.32
C ASN A 307 -16.27 0.49 -3.41
N LEU A 308 -16.78 0.13 -4.61
CA LEU A 308 -18.16 0.29 -5.00
C LEU A 308 -18.82 -1.05 -5.31
N THR A 309 -19.87 -1.39 -4.59
CA THR A 309 -20.74 -2.54 -4.89
C THR A 309 -21.93 -2.09 -5.74
N PHE A 310 -22.06 -2.69 -6.91
CA PHE A 310 -23.12 -2.38 -7.88
C PHE A 310 -24.35 -3.26 -7.65
N PRO A 311 -25.57 -2.69 -7.66
CA PRO A 311 -26.80 -3.43 -7.44
C PRO A 311 -27.24 -4.25 -8.67
N GLY A 312 -28.29 -5.08 -8.49
CA GLY A 312 -28.95 -5.80 -9.58
C GLY A 312 -28.25 -7.05 -10.09
N GLY A 313 -27.36 -7.67 -9.28
CA GLY A 313 -26.66 -8.91 -9.66
C GLY A 313 -25.59 -8.71 -10.76
N VAL A 314 -25.25 -7.48 -11.10
CA VAL A 314 -24.25 -7.18 -12.14
C VAL A 314 -22.84 -7.43 -11.59
N THR A 315 -22.09 -8.32 -12.24
CA THR A 315 -20.73 -8.63 -11.82
C THR A 315 -19.72 -7.56 -12.23
N ALA A 316 -18.62 -7.44 -11.45
CA ALA A 316 -17.50 -6.54 -11.79
C ALA A 316 -16.93 -6.83 -13.19
N GLN A 317 -16.88 -8.11 -13.60
CA GLN A 317 -16.42 -8.50 -14.93
C GLN A 317 -17.34 -7.95 -16.03
N ALA A 318 -18.66 -8.03 -15.85
CA ALA A 318 -19.61 -7.47 -16.82
C ALA A 318 -19.47 -5.94 -16.94
N LEU A 319 -19.23 -5.25 -15.82
CA LEU A 319 -18.97 -3.81 -15.81
C LEU A 319 -17.68 -3.46 -16.55
N MET A 320 -16.58 -4.16 -16.27
CA MET A 320 -15.28 -3.93 -16.94
C MET A 320 -15.36 -4.24 -18.43
N ALA A 321 -16.04 -5.34 -18.81
CA ALA A 321 -16.26 -5.67 -20.21
C ALA A 321 -17.15 -4.63 -20.92
N GLY A 322 -18.13 -4.06 -20.21
CA GLY A 322 -19.00 -2.99 -20.72
C GLY A 322 -18.30 -1.61 -20.82
N ALA A 323 -17.19 -1.41 -20.10
CA ALA A 323 -16.44 -0.14 -20.11
C ALA A 323 -14.93 -0.39 -20.33
N PRO A 324 -14.53 -1.00 -21.48
CA PRO A 324 -13.17 -1.53 -21.69
C PRO A 324 -12.06 -0.45 -21.70
N PHE A 325 -12.42 0.82 -21.84
CA PHE A 325 -11.47 1.95 -21.79
C PHE A 325 -11.26 2.50 -20.38
N VAL A 326 -12.00 2.00 -19.37
CA VAL A 326 -11.83 2.40 -17.97
C VAL A 326 -11.05 1.31 -17.25
N CYS A 327 -9.80 1.62 -16.91
CA CYS A 327 -8.93 0.69 -16.18
C CYS A 327 -9.24 0.77 -14.68
N VAL A 328 -9.97 -0.21 -14.19
CA VAL A 328 -10.34 -0.41 -12.78
C VAL A 328 -10.06 -1.87 -12.38
N SER A 329 -10.19 -2.23 -11.11
CA SER A 329 -9.97 -3.60 -10.66
C SER A 329 -11.02 -4.06 -9.66
N THR A 330 -11.06 -5.38 -9.40
CA THR A 330 -11.90 -5.98 -8.34
C THR A 330 -11.26 -5.90 -6.94
N GLY A 331 -10.04 -5.33 -6.84
CA GLY A 331 -9.27 -5.28 -5.58
C GLY A 331 -8.35 -6.49 -5.39
N SER A 332 -8.83 -7.69 -5.63
CA SER A 332 -7.99 -8.91 -5.63
C SER A 332 -7.36 -9.09 -7.01
N ALA A 333 -6.08 -8.71 -7.15
CA ALA A 333 -5.29 -9.03 -8.34
C ALA A 333 -4.89 -10.53 -8.28
N CYS A 334 -5.80 -11.43 -8.64
CA CYS A 334 -5.50 -12.87 -8.71
C CYS A 334 -5.31 -13.31 -10.15
N SER A 335 -4.21 -13.99 -10.38
CA SER A 335 -3.79 -14.65 -11.63
C SER A 335 -4.51 -15.97 -11.92
N SER A 336 -5.54 -16.35 -11.17
CA SER A 336 -6.28 -17.60 -11.33
C SER A 336 -7.55 -17.42 -12.16
N ALA A 337 -7.89 -18.41 -12.95
CA ALA A 337 -9.08 -18.44 -13.82
C ALA A 337 -10.40 -18.42 -13.04
N GLU A 338 -10.39 -18.71 -11.76
CA GLU A 338 -11.52 -18.56 -10.85
C GLU A 338 -11.26 -17.35 -9.93
N ILE A 339 -12.13 -16.34 -10.03
CA ILE A 339 -12.05 -15.13 -9.21
C ILE A 339 -12.70 -15.44 -7.86
N GLU A 340 -11.86 -15.82 -6.89
CA GLU A 340 -12.30 -15.88 -5.50
C GLU A 340 -12.71 -14.48 -5.02
N PRO A 341 -13.81 -14.38 -4.24
CA PRO A 341 -14.18 -13.11 -3.62
C PRO A 341 -13.05 -12.55 -2.77
N SER A 342 -12.86 -11.23 -2.79
CA SER A 342 -11.83 -10.57 -1.97
C SER A 342 -11.98 -10.92 -0.49
N TYR A 343 -10.92 -11.44 0.12
CA TYR A 343 -10.87 -11.70 1.57
C TYR A 343 -11.03 -10.42 2.41
N VAL A 344 -10.63 -9.26 1.88
CA VAL A 344 -10.83 -7.96 2.53
C VAL A 344 -12.31 -7.64 2.60
N LEU A 345 -13.05 -7.83 1.49
CA LEU A 345 -14.49 -7.59 1.45
C LEU A 345 -15.26 -8.57 2.34
N GLN A 346 -14.82 -9.84 2.38
CA GLN A 346 -15.38 -10.82 3.32
C GLN A 346 -15.10 -10.43 4.78
N ALA A 347 -13.89 -9.93 5.08
CA ALA A 347 -13.51 -9.51 6.44
C ALA A 347 -14.34 -8.33 6.95
N ILE A 348 -14.86 -7.47 6.06
CA ILE A 348 -15.80 -6.40 6.42
C ILE A 348 -17.28 -6.82 6.32
N GLY A 349 -17.55 -8.11 6.12
CA GLY A 349 -18.88 -8.69 6.16
C GLY A 349 -19.67 -8.68 4.83
N LEU A 350 -19.01 -8.45 3.69
CA LEU A 350 -19.71 -8.59 2.40
C LEU A 350 -19.93 -10.06 2.05
N GLU A 351 -21.16 -10.38 1.67
CA GLU A 351 -21.50 -11.68 1.10
C GLU A 351 -20.76 -11.90 -0.24
N PRO A 352 -20.45 -13.15 -0.61
CA PRO A 352 -19.68 -13.46 -1.81
C PRO A 352 -20.26 -12.88 -3.10
N GLU A 353 -21.58 -12.78 -3.21
CA GLU A 353 -22.26 -12.20 -4.37
C GLU A 353 -22.00 -10.69 -4.46
N ALA A 354 -22.16 -9.96 -3.37
CA ALA A 354 -21.86 -8.53 -3.29
C ALA A 354 -20.37 -8.25 -3.58
N ALA A 355 -19.48 -9.08 -3.05
CA ALA A 355 -18.05 -8.97 -3.33
C ALA A 355 -17.71 -9.16 -4.82
N ARG A 356 -18.42 -10.05 -5.55
CA ARG A 356 -18.27 -10.23 -7.00
C ARG A 356 -18.81 -9.05 -7.82
N ALA A 357 -19.74 -8.28 -7.25
CA ALA A 357 -20.32 -7.08 -7.85
C ALA A 357 -19.54 -5.80 -7.52
N THR A 358 -18.35 -5.92 -6.93
CA THR A 358 -17.60 -4.80 -6.38
C THR A 358 -16.40 -4.42 -7.26
N LEU A 359 -16.28 -3.12 -7.56
CA LEU A 359 -15.13 -2.51 -8.23
C LEU A 359 -14.34 -1.62 -7.27
N ARG A 360 -13.01 -1.69 -7.38
CA ARG A 360 -12.11 -0.71 -6.79
C ARG A 360 -11.77 0.35 -7.84
N ILE A 361 -11.98 1.61 -7.48
CA ILE A 361 -11.60 2.80 -8.27
C ILE A 361 -10.43 3.48 -7.55
N GLY A 362 -9.38 3.73 -8.27
CA GLY A 362 -8.18 4.39 -7.74
C GLY A 362 -7.80 5.60 -8.58
N MET A 363 -8.25 6.80 -8.21
CA MET A 363 -7.84 8.06 -8.83
C MET A 363 -6.45 8.48 -8.35
N GLY A 364 -5.72 9.22 -9.17
CA GLY A 364 -4.36 9.62 -8.85
C GLY A 364 -4.02 11.04 -9.32
N ARG A 365 -2.73 11.40 -9.12
CA ARG A 365 -2.17 12.72 -9.47
C ARG A 365 -2.50 13.17 -10.88
N PHE A 366 -2.43 12.25 -11.83
CA PHE A 366 -2.60 12.54 -13.26
C PHE A 366 -4.03 12.30 -13.77
N THR A 367 -4.95 11.89 -12.92
CA THR A 367 -6.37 11.80 -13.29
C THR A 367 -6.92 13.21 -13.50
N SER A 368 -7.48 13.49 -14.67
CA SER A 368 -8.13 14.77 -14.97
C SER A 368 -9.63 14.74 -14.61
N PRO A 369 -10.26 15.90 -14.36
CA PRO A 369 -11.71 15.98 -14.14
C PRO A 369 -12.52 15.37 -15.29
N ALA A 370 -12.12 15.63 -16.53
CA ALA A 370 -12.80 15.10 -17.72
C ALA A 370 -12.73 13.58 -17.81
N GLU A 371 -11.59 12.97 -17.46
CA GLU A 371 -11.44 11.51 -17.38
C GLU A 371 -12.32 10.92 -16.29
N ALA A 372 -12.40 11.54 -15.10
CA ALA A 372 -13.26 11.09 -14.04
C ALA A 372 -14.74 11.11 -14.45
N GLU A 373 -15.21 12.20 -15.06
CA GLU A 373 -16.59 12.32 -15.54
C GLU A 373 -16.92 11.30 -16.65
N LEU A 374 -16.02 11.12 -17.61
CA LEU A 374 -16.19 10.17 -18.71
C LEU A 374 -16.19 8.73 -18.22
N ALA A 375 -15.31 8.40 -17.26
CA ALA A 375 -15.27 7.08 -16.64
C ALA A 375 -16.56 6.77 -15.88
N ALA A 376 -17.09 7.73 -15.10
CA ALA A 376 -18.37 7.56 -14.39
C ALA A 376 -19.51 7.30 -15.37
N ALA A 377 -19.61 8.11 -16.44
CA ALA A 377 -20.63 7.92 -17.49
C ALA A 377 -20.50 6.55 -18.20
N SER A 378 -19.26 6.10 -18.44
CA SER A 378 -19.00 4.82 -19.11
C SER A 378 -19.40 3.63 -18.23
N LEU A 379 -19.11 3.68 -16.93
CA LEU A 379 -19.50 2.65 -15.95
C LEU A 379 -21.02 2.62 -15.75
N ALA A 380 -21.69 3.78 -15.66
CA ALA A 380 -23.15 3.86 -15.58
C ALA A 380 -23.81 3.23 -16.82
N ALA A 381 -23.34 3.58 -18.01
CA ALA A 381 -23.83 2.98 -19.25
C ALA A 381 -23.56 1.47 -19.34
N ALA A 382 -22.43 0.98 -18.81
CA ALA A 382 -22.15 -0.45 -18.72
C ALA A 382 -23.15 -1.16 -17.80
N TRP A 383 -23.44 -0.57 -16.63
CA TRP A 383 -24.42 -1.10 -15.69
C TRP A 383 -25.83 -1.16 -16.30
N HIS A 384 -26.31 -0.09 -16.93
CA HIS A 384 -27.63 -0.08 -17.58
C HIS A 384 -27.76 -1.16 -18.68
N ARG A 385 -26.71 -1.38 -19.46
CA ARG A 385 -26.68 -2.48 -20.45
C ARG A 385 -26.74 -3.85 -19.80
N ALA A 386 -26.02 -4.05 -18.71
CA ALA A 386 -26.00 -5.33 -18.01
C ALA A 386 -27.36 -5.66 -17.37
N ILE A 387 -28.02 -4.70 -16.70
CA ILE A 387 -29.37 -4.85 -16.15
C ILE A 387 -30.36 -5.20 -17.26
N SER A 388 -30.38 -4.46 -18.38
CA SER A 388 -31.29 -4.71 -19.50
C SER A 388 -31.09 -6.10 -20.15
N ALA A 389 -29.90 -6.67 -20.05
CA ALA A 389 -29.62 -8.02 -20.53
C ALA A 389 -30.13 -9.10 -19.56
N THR A 390 -30.09 -8.85 -18.26
CA THR A 390 -30.56 -9.76 -17.21
C THR A 390 -32.08 -9.85 -17.25
N ASP A 391 -32.78 -8.73 -17.39
CA ASP A 391 -34.27 -8.69 -17.49
C ASP A 391 -34.79 -9.50 -18.67
N LYS A 392 -34.12 -9.39 -19.84
CA LYS A 392 -34.48 -10.15 -21.06
C LYS A 392 -34.21 -11.66 -20.97
N ALA A 393 -33.31 -12.09 -20.08
CA ALA A 393 -33.02 -13.51 -19.87
C ALA A 393 -33.96 -14.17 -18.86
N SER A 394 -34.72 -13.37 -18.12
CA SER A 394 -35.69 -13.80 -17.10
C SER A 394 -37.12 -13.90 -17.65
N ASP A 395 -37.40 -13.31 -18.83
CA ASP A 395 -38.63 -13.42 -19.62
C ASP A 395 -38.48 -14.54 -20.65
#